data_b342557d57ac4215e756ce7ea688908b
#
_entry.id   b342557d57ac4215e756ce7ea688908b
#
_cell.length_a   1.000
_cell.length_b   1.000
_cell.length_c   1.000
_cell.angle_alpha   90.00
_cell.angle_beta   90.00
_cell.angle_gamma   90.00
#
_symmetry.space_group_name_H-M   'P 1'
#
loop_
_entity.id
_entity.type
_entity.pdbx_description
1 polymer ?
#
loop_
_entity_poly.entity_id
_entity_poly.type
_entity_poly.pdbx_seq_one_letter_code
_entity_poly.pdbx_strand_id
1 'polypeptide(L)'
;MELAERPARTDAVLFSDRAVRTFLEAASAEYSFITEDEPRPCFAVLLGWSAGTEAVVSEVAFGRNARLTDPSAREEFSSTIVPRFGTAYENPVRAWWLDPADLLTITREADACGLDVLGSIHLHPDWHRLGPECERDRPLSDSPTPMDEHMFRNSGWPVNVVCYLERRHGGLYYSLAAWDAECLRLPLRMNHS
;
A
#
# COMPACT_ATOMS: atom_id res chain seq x y z
N MET A 1 2.91 37.73 0.37
CA MET A 1 3.36 36.38 -0.02
C MET A 1 3.02 35.50 1.17
N GLU A 2 1.83 34.94 1.17
CA GLU A 2 1.34 34.06 2.21
C GLU A 2 2.16 32.75 2.11
N LEU A 3 2.85 32.42 3.19
CA LEU A 3 3.56 31.13 3.29
C LEU A 3 2.47 30.06 3.26
N ALA A 4 2.48 29.23 2.23
CA ALA A 4 1.61 28.06 2.19
C ALA A 4 1.84 27.28 3.50
N GLU A 5 0.82 27.18 4.34
CA GLU A 5 0.84 26.36 5.54
C GLU A 5 1.26 24.95 5.13
N ARG A 6 2.29 24.42 5.79
CA ARG A 6 2.60 22.99 5.62
C ARG A 6 1.33 22.21 5.92
N PRO A 7 0.96 21.24 5.06
CA PRO A 7 -0.17 20.39 5.37
C PRO A 7 0.00 19.81 6.78
N ALA A 8 -1.07 19.86 7.56
CA ALA A 8 -1.04 19.33 8.93
C ALA A 8 -0.60 17.86 8.85
N ARG A 9 0.32 17.48 9.76
CA ARG A 9 0.79 16.10 9.82
C ARG A 9 -0.38 15.18 10.15
N THR A 10 -0.48 14.05 9.46
CA THR A 10 -1.46 13.02 9.78
C THR A 10 -1.05 12.29 11.06
N ASP A 11 -1.94 12.24 12.06
CA ASP A 11 -1.71 11.57 13.34
C ASP A 11 -2.54 10.29 13.51
N ALA A 12 -3.59 10.10 12.70
CA ALA A 12 -4.45 8.92 12.72
C ALA A 12 -5.13 8.69 11.38
N VAL A 13 -5.61 7.46 11.17
CA VAL A 13 -6.36 7.06 9.98
C VAL A 13 -7.70 6.48 10.37
N LEU A 14 -8.76 7.01 9.77
CA LEU A 14 -10.12 6.49 9.88
C LEU A 14 -10.52 5.84 8.55
N PHE A 15 -10.72 4.53 8.55
CA PHE A 15 -11.14 3.79 7.37
C PHE A 15 -12.64 3.55 7.36
N SER A 16 -13.30 3.79 6.22
CA SER A 16 -14.68 3.36 6.02
C SER A 16 -14.74 1.83 5.83
N ASP A 17 -15.78 1.20 6.35
CA ASP A 17 -16.04 -0.23 6.14
C ASP A 17 -16.12 -0.58 4.64
N ARG A 18 -16.65 0.34 3.82
CA ARG A 18 -16.73 0.18 2.36
C ARG A 18 -15.33 0.08 1.74
N ALA A 19 -14.44 1.00 2.06
CA ALA A 19 -13.08 1.01 1.48
C ALA A 19 -12.32 -0.27 1.84
N VAL A 20 -12.38 -0.68 3.12
CA VAL A 20 -11.74 -1.93 3.57
C VAL A 20 -12.34 -3.14 2.87
N ARG A 21 -13.67 -3.24 2.79
CA ARG A 21 -14.34 -4.37 2.13
C ARG A 21 -13.96 -4.46 0.66
N THR A 22 -13.98 -3.33 -0.06
CA THR A 22 -13.60 -3.27 -1.48
C THR A 22 -12.17 -3.77 -1.70
N PHE A 23 -11.23 -3.34 -0.83
CA PHE A 23 -9.85 -3.83 -0.92
C PHE A 23 -9.74 -5.31 -0.59
N LEU A 24 -10.38 -5.78 0.49
CA LEU A 24 -10.32 -7.18 0.92
C LEU A 24 -10.94 -8.14 -0.08
N GLU A 25 -11.99 -7.75 -0.80
CA GLU A 25 -12.57 -8.54 -1.89
C GLU A 25 -11.55 -8.75 -3.01
N ALA A 26 -10.87 -7.70 -3.46
CA ALA A 26 -9.81 -7.79 -4.47
C ALA A 26 -8.60 -8.58 -3.94
N ALA A 27 -8.14 -8.30 -2.73
CA ALA A 27 -7.02 -8.98 -2.11
C ALA A 27 -7.27 -10.49 -1.91
N SER A 28 -8.50 -10.87 -1.52
CA SER A 28 -8.89 -12.28 -1.38
C SER A 28 -8.99 -13.00 -2.72
N ALA A 29 -9.43 -12.32 -3.77
CA ALA A 29 -9.45 -12.85 -5.13
C ALA A 29 -8.02 -13.13 -5.62
N GLU A 30 -7.12 -12.14 -5.51
CA GLU A 30 -5.70 -12.32 -5.89
C GLU A 30 -5.00 -13.37 -5.04
N TYR A 31 -5.28 -13.43 -3.72
CA TYR A 31 -4.67 -14.38 -2.80
C TYR A 31 -4.79 -15.84 -3.27
N SER A 32 -5.89 -16.20 -3.94
CA SER A 32 -6.11 -17.55 -4.43
C SER A 32 -5.13 -17.97 -5.55
N PHE A 33 -4.48 -17.02 -6.20
CA PHE A 33 -3.51 -17.24 -7.29
C PHE A 33 -2.06 -17.01 -6.85
N ILE A 34 -1.83 -16.50 -5.63
CA ILE A 34 -0.48 -16.18 -5.15
C ILE A 34 0.23 -17.47 -4.75
N THR A 35 1.41 -17.66 -5.31
CA THR A 35 2.37 -18.72 -4.95
C THR A 35 3.75 -18.11 -4.67
N GLU A 36 4.70 -18.92 -4.24
CA GLU A 36 6.09 -18.49 -4.03
C GLU A 36 6.71 -18.01 -5.35
N ASP A 37 6.41 -18.69 -6.46
CA ASP A 37 6.92 -18.36 -7.80
C ASP A 37 6.14 -17.20 -8.45
N GLU A 38 4.85 -17.06 -8.13
CA GLU A 38 3.96 -16.00 -8.61
C GLU A 38 3.43 -15.13 -7.45
N PRO A 39 4.25 -14.32 -6.79
CA PRO A 39 3.86 -13.46 -5.69
C PRO A 39 3.17 -12.18 -6.20
N ARG A 40 2.02 -12.34 -6.83
CA ARG A 40 1.26 -11.24 -7.45
C ARG A 40 0.88 -10.17 -6.43
N PRO A 41 1.12 -8.89 -6.71
CA PRO A 41 0.72 -7.82 -5.82
C PRO A 41 -0.77 -7.50 -5.97
N CYS A 42 -1.42 -7.21 -4.86
CA CYS A 42 -2.68 -6.46 -4.84
C CYS A 42 -2.42 -5.13 -4.15
N PHE A 43 -2.76 -4.03 -4.79
CA PHE A 43 -2.56 -2.69 -4.26
C PHE A 43 -3.62 -1.73 -4.79
N ALA A 44 -3.86 -0.64 -4.05
CA ALA A 44 -4.79 0.42 -4.44
C ALA A 44 -4.34 1.78 -3.89
N VAL A 45 -4.86 2.84 -4.47
CA VAL A 45 -4.76 4.21 -4.00
C VAL A 45 -5.85 4.47 -2.97
N LEU A 46 -5.52 5.14 -1.87
CA LEU A 46 -6.44 5.54 -0.82
C LEU A 46 -7.02 6.93 -1.16
N LEU A 47 -8.34 7.03 -1.20
CA LEU A 47 -9.06 8.25 -1.50
C LEU A 47 -9.91 8.69 -0.30
N GLY A 48 -9.98 10.01 -0.07
CA GLY A 48 -10.73 10.56 1.04
C GLY A 48 -10.40 12.02 1.28
N TRP A 49 -10.35 12.43 2.54
CA TRP A 49 -10.05 13.82 2.92
C TRP A 49 -9.33 13.89 4.26
N SER A 50 -8.72 15.03 4.53
CA SER A 50 -8.14 15.33 5.84
C SER A 50 -9.14 16.07 6.73
N ALA A 51 -9.38 15.55 7.93
CA ALA A 51 -10.19 16.18 8.97
C ALA A 51 -9.27 16.59 10.14
N GLY A 52 -8.69 17.78 10.06
CA GLY A 52 -7.63 18.20 10.98
C GLY A 52 -6.36 17.36 10.77
N THR A 53 -5.95 16.61 11.80
CA THR A 53 -4.81 15.67 11.72
C THR A 53 -5.23 14.22 11.44
N GLU A 54 -6.50 13.97 11.21
CA GLU A 54 -7.02 12.64 10.88
C GLU A 54 -7.24 12.51 9.36
N ALA A 55 -6.69 11.45 8.76
CA ALA A 55 -6.97 11.08 7.38
C ALA A 55 -8.19 10.15 7.33
N VAL A 56 -9.25 10.58 6.66
CA VAL A 56 -10.49 9.81 6.51
C VAL A 56 -10.49 9.13 5.14
N VAL A 57 -10.28 7.83 5.10
CA VAL A 57 -10.30 7.02 3.89
C VAL A 57 -11.72 6.55 3.61
N SER A 58 -12.34 7.06 2.56
CA SER A 58 -13.71 6.71 2.15
C SER A 58 -13.76 5.66 1.05
N GLU A 59 -12.77 5.66 0.16
CA GLU A 59 -12.72 4.80 -1.03
C GLU A 59 -11.31 4.30 -1.33
N VAL A 60 -11.22 3.26 -2.16
CA VAL A 60 -9.97 2.79 -2.75
C VAL A 60 -10.14 2.73 -4.28
N ALA A 61 -9.08 3.09 -5.00
CA ALA A 61 -9.03 3.01 -6.45
C ALA A 61 -7.87 2.11 -6.89
N PHE A 62 -8.17 1.14 -7.75
CA PHE A 62 -7.16 0.24 -8.30
C PHE A 62 -6.56 0.81 -9.57
N GLY A 63 -5.26 0.61 -9.74
CA GLY A 63 -4.55 0.97 -10.96
C GLY A 63 -3.71 -0.21 -11.46
N ARG A 64 -3.24 -0.11 -12.69
CA ARG A 64 -2.38 -1.14 -13.30
C ARG A 64 -1.01 -1.14 -12.66
N ASN A 65 -0.45 -2.34 -12.53
CA ASN A 65 0.96 -2.49 -12.17
C ASN A 65 1.84 -2.29 -13.41
N ALA A 66 2.53 -1.15 -13.48
CA ALA A 66 3.42 -0.79 -14.58
C ALA A 66 4.88 -1.22 -14.35
N ARG A 67 5.17 -2.03 -13.33
CA ARG A 67 6.54 -2.45 -13.00
C ARG A 67 7.34 -2.96 -14.21
N LEU A 68 6.71 -3.72 -15.10
CA LEU A 68 7.37 -4.28 -16.29
C LEU A 68 7.31 -3.38 -17.51
N THR A 69 6.41 -2.42 -17.56
CA THR A 69 6.15 -1.59 -18.73
C THR A 69 6.72 -0.19 -18.63
N ASP A 70 6.77 0.36 -17.40
CA ASP A 70 7.34 1.68 -17.15
C ASP A 70 8.88 1.62 -17.11
N PRO A 71 9.59 2.45 -17.92
CA PRO A 71 11.06 2.46 -17.91
C PRO A 71 11.66 2.88 -16.58
N SER A 72 11.04 3.85 -15.88
CA SER A 72 11.52 4.34 -14.56
C SER A 72 11.38 3.25 -13.48
N ALA A 73 10.28 2.50 -13.53
CA ALA A 73 10.11 1.35 -12.64
C ALA A 73 11.20 0.30 -12.86
N ARG A 74 11.48 -0.06 -14.12
CA ARG A 74 12.53 -1.04 -14.43
C ARG A 74 13.90 -0.58 -13.98
N GLU A 75 14.22 0.70 -14.17
CA GLU A 75 15.48 1.28 -13.71
C GLU A 75 15.58 1.26 -12.18
N GLU A 76 14.55 1.72 -11.48
CA GLU A 76 14.52 1.73 -10.01
C GLU A 76 14.68 0.31 -9.44
N PHE A 77 13.97 -0.67 -9.99
CA PHE A 77 14.09 -2.05 -9.53
C PHE A 77 15.49 -2.63 -9.78
N SER A 78 16.10 -2.37 -10.94
CA SER A 78 17.41 -2.93 -11.28
C SER A 78 18.57 -2.22 -10.58
N SER A 79 18.49 -0.90 -10.41
CA SER A 79 19.58 -0.07 -9.87
C SER A 79 19.51 0.11 -8.35
N THR A 80 18.33 0.06 -7.76
CA THR A 80 18.10 0.39 -6.35
C THR A 80 17.48 -0.76 -5.57
N ILE A 81 16.31 -1.25 -6.01
CA ILE A 81 15.52 -2.21 -5.22
C ILE A 81 16.24 -3.56 -5.08
N VAL A 82 16.61 -4.18 -6.19
CA VAL A 82 17.29 -5.48 -6.17
C VAL A 82 18.63 -5.42 -5.44
N PRO A 83 19.54 -4.49 -5.72
CA PRO A 83 20.81 -4.39 -5.00
C PRO A 83 20.67 -4.15 -3.50
N ARG A 84 19.63 -3.45 -3.08
CA ARG A 84 19.45 -3.04 -1.69
C ARG A 84 18.63 -4.01 -0.86
N PHE A 85 17.59 -4.61 -1.45
CA PHE A 85 16.59 -5.42 -0.73
C PHE A 85 16.63 -6.90 -1.10
N GLY A 86 17.45 -7.29 -2.07
CA GLY A 86 17.75 -8.68 -2.39
C GLY A 86 17.11 -9.21 -3.68
N THR A 87 17.63 -10.37 -4.12
CA THR A 87 17.30 -11.00 -5.40
C THR A 87 15.85 -11.50 -5.50
N ALA A 88 15.13 -11.62 -4.38
CA ALA A 88 13.70 -11.92 -4.41
C ALA A 88 12.91 -10.89 -5.25
N TYR A 89 13.40 -9.65 -5.34
CA TYR A 89 12.81 -8.57 -6.13
C TYR A 89 13.23 -8.59 -7.61
N GLU A 90 14.08 -9.53 -8.05
CA GLU A 90 14.30 -9.82 -9.47
C GLU A 90 13.05 -10.43 -10.11
N ASN A 91 12.25 -11.16 -9.32
CA ASN A 91 10.99 -11.73 -9.79
C ASN A 91 10.06 -10.60 -10.27
N PRO A 92 9.73 -10.55 -11.59
CA PRO A 92 9.01 -9.43 -12.19
C PRO A 92 7.56 -9.30 -11.72
N VAL A 93 6.98 -10.36 -11.15
CA VAL A 93 5.62 -10.32 -10.61
C VAL A 93 5.57 -10.03 -9.11
N ARG A 94 6.72 -9.91 -8.43
CA ARG A 94 6.80 -9.46 -7.03
C ARG A 94 6.80 -7.94 -6.97
N ALA A 95 6.13 -7.36 -5.98
CA ALA A 95 5.99 -5.93 -5.75
C ALA A 95 5.18 -5.21 -6.85
N TRP A 96 4.97 -3.92 -6.67
CA TRP A 96 4.12 -3.13 -7.53
C TRP A 96 4.75 -1.77 -7.86
N TRP A 97 4.28 -1.21 -8.96
CA TRP A 97 4.55 0.16 -9.39
C TRP A 97 3.30 0.69 -10.07
N LEU A 98 2.63 1.63 -9.45
CA LEU A 98 1.40 2.19 -9.99
C LEU A 98 1.68 2.89 -11.32
N ASP A 99 0.88 2.56 -12.34
CA ASP A 99 0.95 3.23 -13.65
C ASP A 99 0.73 4.74 -13.48
N PRO A 100 1.67 5.60 -13.92
CA PRO A 100 1.53 7.04 -13.75
C PRO A 100 0.30 7.63 -14.46
N ALA A 101 -0.13 7.06 -15.57
CA ALA A 101 -1.33 7.50 -16.26
C ALA A 101 -2.60 7.13 -15.51
N ASP A 102 -2.62 5.96 -14.87
CA ASP A 102 -3.72 5.56 -14.01
C ASP A 102 -3.76 6.44 -12.74
N LEU A 103 -2.59 6.73 -12.11
CA LEU A 103 -2.54 7.65 -10.99
C LEU A 103 -3.11 9.03 -11.34
N LEU A 104 -2.73 9.58 -12.50
CA LEU A 104 -3.26 10.86 -12.98
C LEU A 104 -4.77 10.81 -13.19
N THR A 105 -5.29 9.71 -13.74
CA THR A 105 -6.73 9.52 -13.95
C THR A 105 -7.46 9.43 -12.62
N ILE A 106 -6.98 8.59 -11.70
CA ILE A 106 -7.52 8.44 -10.35
C ILE A 106 -7.55 9.79 -9.61
N THR A 107 -6.45 10.56 -9.69
CA THR A 107 -6.37 11.87 -9.04
C THR A 107 -7.43 12.84 -9.57
N ARG A 108 -7.62 12.90 -10.90
CA ARG A 108 -8.63 13.77 -11.53
C ARG A 108 -10.07 13.37 -11.18
N GLU A 109 -10.33 12.06 -11.15
CA GLU A 109 -11.64 11.52 -10.78
C GLU A 109 -11.97 11.79 -9.30
N ALA A 110 -10.95 11.60 -8.43
CA ALA A 110 -11.07 11.92 -7.01
C ALA A 110 -11.36 13.41 -6.79
N ASP A 111 -10.58 14.30 -7.41
CA ASP A 111 -10.77 15.76 -7.34
C ASP A 111 -12.17 16.18 -7.81
N ALA A 112 -12.67 15.60 -8.90
CA ALA A 112 -14.03 15.85 -9.39
C ALA A 112 -15.12 15.42 -8.39
N CYS A 113 -14.82 14.48 -7.48
CA CYS A 113 -15.69 14.02 -6.41
C CYS A 113 -15.43 14.75 -5.06
N GLY A 114 -14.49 15.69 -5.01
CA GLY A 114 -14.09 16.37 -3.78
C GLY A 114 -13.28 15.49 -2.83
N LEU A 115 -12.55 14.51 -3.38
CA LEU A 115 -11.67 13.62 -2.64
C LEU A 115 -10.21 13.90 -2.98
N ASP A 116 -9.34 13.71 -2.00
CA ASP A 116 -7.89 13.77 -2.14
C ASP A 116 -7.29 12.36 -2.30
N VAL A 117 -6.14 12.27 -2.94
CA VAL A 117 -5.27 11.08 -2.84
C VAL A 117 -4.52 11.15 -1.51
N LEU A 118 -4.84 10.24 -0.59
CA LEU A 118 -4.25 10.18 0.74
C LEU A 118 -3.04 9.24 0.82
N GLY A 119 -2.94 8.26 -0.09
CA GLY A 119 -1.84 7.32 -0.04
C GLY A 119 -2.11 5.99 -0.74
N SER A 120 -1.54 4.92 -0.19
CA SER A 120 -1.68 3.58 -0.76
C SER A 120 -2.02 2.51 0.27
N ILE A 121 -2.60 1.41 -0.22
CA ILE A 121 -2.74 0.15 0.49
C ILE A 121 -2.23 -0.99 -0.39
N HIS A 122 -1.51 -1.94 0.19
CA HIS A 122 -1.09 -3.13 -0.52
C HIS A 122 -1.14 -4.39 0.36
N LEU A 123 -1.11 -5.54 -0.29
CA LEU A 123 -1.26 -6.86 0.30
C LEU A 123 0.09 -7.51 0.63
N HIS A 124 0.23 -8.03 1.85
CA HIS A 124 1.25 -9.01 2.25
C HIS A 124 0.57 -10.36 2.56
N PRO A 125 0.52 -11.30 1.59
CA PRO A 125 -0.13 -12.58 1.79
C PRO A 125 0.81 -13.59 2.46
N ASP A 126 0.38 -14.29 3.52
CA ASP A 126 1.16 -15.33 4.21
C ASP A 126 2.67 -14.98 4.27
N TRP A 127 3.01 -13.77 4.74
CA TRP A 127 4.37 -13.22 4.59
C TRP A 127 5.45 -14.12 5.19
N HIS A 128 5.14 -14.81 6.29
CA HIS A 128 6.01 -15.81 6.92
C HIS A 128 6.38 -16.98 5.99
N ARG A 129 5.65 -17.19 4.90
CA ARG A 129 5.86 -18.27 3.93
C ARG A 129 6.19 -17.73 2.53
N LEU A 130 5.48 -16.70 2.08
CA LEU A 130 5.56 -16.17 0.70
C LEU A 130 6.40 -14.90 0.58
N GLY A 131 6.74 -14.25 1.69
CA GLY A 131 7.66 -13.11 1.72
C GLY A 131 9.07 -13.49 1.29
N PRO A 132 9.93 -12.51 0.99
CA PRO A 132 11.36 -12.74 0.82
C PRO A 132 11.94 -13.51 2.02
N GLU A 133 12.80 -14.47 1.80
CA GLU A 133 13.31 -15.35 2.87
C GLU A 133 13.91 -14.56 4.04
N CYS A 134 14.63 -13.47 3.75
CA CYS A 134 15.23 -12.60 4.76
C CYS A 134 14.21 -11.77 5.57
N GLU A 135 12.92 -11.80 5.20
CA GLU A 135 11.85 -11.06 5.85
C GLU A 135 10.79 -11.94 6.54
N ARG A 136 10.87 -13.28 6.35
CA ARG A 136 9.85 -14.23 6.85
C ARG A 136 9.74 -14.29 8.37
N ASP A 137 10.83 -14.03 9.08
CA ASP A 137 10.90 -14.06 10.55
C ASP A 137 10.46 -12.73 11.20
N ARG A 138 10.10 -11.72 10.41
CA ARG A 138 9.65 -10.43 10.95
C ARG A 138 8.26 -10.57 11.57
N PRO A 139 8.02 -9.93 12.73
CA PRO A 139 6.68 -9.86 13.29
C PRO A 139 5.79 -9.08 12.31
N LEU A 140 4.84 -9.79 11.72
CA LEU A 140 3.85 -9.21 10.83
C LEU A 140 3.05 -8.15 11.60
N SER A 141 2.71 -7.05 10.96
CA SER A 141 1.97 -5.91 11.51
C SER A 141 2.71 -4.95 12.46
N ASP A 142 3.90 -5.26 12.93
CA ASP A 142 4.61 -4.38 13.88
C ASP A 142 5.55 -3.38 13.19
N SER A 143 6.08 -3.75 12.01
CA SER A 143 6.93 -2.85 11.22
C SER A 143 6.77 -3.13 9.72
N PRO A 144 6.85 -2.10 8.86
CA PRO A 144 6.92 -2.29 7.42
C PRO A 144 8.23 -3.02 7.05
N THR A 145 8.25 -3.65 5.87
CA THR A 145 9.51 -4.23 5.35
C THR A 145 10.48 -3.11 4.98
N PRO A 146 11.80 -3.38 4.85
CA PRO A 146 12.75 -2.37 4.39
C PRO A 146 12.41 -1.78 3.02
N MET A 147 11.80 -2.59 2.14
CA MET A 147 11.33 -2.10 0.86
C MET A 147 10.10 -1.19 1.02
N ASP A 148 9.13 -1.56 1.87
CA ASP A 148 7.98 -0.70 2.14
C ASP A 148 8.43 0.66 2.70
N GLU A 149 9.37 0.65 3.65
CA GLU A 149 9.94 1.89 4.18
C GLU A 149 10.56 2.78 3.10
N HIS A 150 11.27 2.16 2.16
CA HIS A 150 11.84 2.87 1.02
C HIS A 150 10.73 3.48 0.15
N MET A 151 9.70 2.71 -0.17
CA MET A 151 8.58 3.16 -0.99
C MET A 151 7.77 4.26 -0.30
N PHE A 152 7.51 4.15 1.00
CA PHE A 152 6.74 5.15 1.76
C PHE A 152 7.47 6.49 1.80
N ARG A 153 8.78 6.48 2.07
CA ARG A 153 9.59 7.70 2.05
C ARG A 153 9.66 8.35 0.67
N ASN A 154 9.76 7.54 -0.39
CA ASN A 154 9.88 8.05 -1.76
C ASN A 154 8.54 8.56 -2.32
N SER A 155 7.42 7.95 -1.97
CA SER A 155 6.10 8.45 -2.37
C SER A 155 5.71 9.74 -1.68
N GLY A 156 6.16 9.93 -0.44
CA GLY A 156 5.81 11.09 0.38
C GLY A 156 4.32 11.15 0.75
N TRP A 157 3.57 10.07 0.53
CA TRP A 157 2.14 10.04 0.85
C TRP A 157 1.89 10.03 2.36
N PRO A 158 0.90 10.79 2.85
CA PRO A 158 0.62 10.88 4.28
C PRO A 158 0.14 9.58 4.92
N VAL A 159 -0.39 8.64 4.13
CA VAL A 159 -0.92 7.36 4.63
C VAL A 159 -0.46 6.20 3.74
N ASN A 160 0.23 5.25 4.34
CA ASN A 160 0.64 4.02 3.69
C ASN A 160 0.14 2.84 4.52
N VAL A 161 -0.63 1.95 3.93
CA VAL A 161 -1.27 0.84 4.63
C VAL A 161 -0.78 -0.50 4.09
N VAL A 162 -0.46 -1.42 4.99
CA VAL A 162 -0.21 -2.81 4.66
C VAL A 162 -1.38 -3.65 5.16
N CYS A 163 -1.95 -4.44 4.27
CA CYS A 163 -2.92 -5.46 4.58
C CYS A 163 -2.20 -6.81 4.69
N TYR A 164 -2.14 -7.37 5.88
CA TYR A 164 -1.65 -8.72 6.10
C TYR A 164 -2.82 -9.69 5.98
N LEU A 165 -2.72 -10.64 5.06
CA LEU A 165 -3.74 -11.65 4.82
C LEU A 165 -3.12 -13.03 5.03
N GLU A 166 -3.63 -13.79 6.00
CA GLU A 166 -3.03 -15.04 6.41
C GLU A 166 -4.06 -16.15 6.51
N ARG A 167 -3.66 -17.34 6.05
CA ARG A 167 -4.45 -18.55 6.27
C ARG A 167 -4.04 -19.22 7.57
N ARG A 168 -4.99 -19.28 8.51
CA ARG A 168 -4.83 -19.94 9.82
C ARG A 168 -6.01 -20.87 10.09
N HIS A 169 -5.75 -22.10 10.55
CA HIS A 169 -6.78 -23.06 10.94
C HIS A 169 -7.95 -23.22 9.95
N GLY A 170 -7.65 -23.16 8.65
CA GLY A 170 -8.68 -23.29 7.60
C GLY A 170 -9.49 -22.02 7.28
N GLY A 171 -9.28 -20.94 8.04
CA GLY A 171 -9.85 -19.60 7.77
C GLY A 171 -8.83 -18.64 7.16
N LEU A 172 -9.33 -17.56 6.56
CA LEU A 172 -8.54 -16.45 6.06
C LEU A 172 -8.74 -15.26 7.02
N TYR A 173 -7.65 -14.76 7.57
CA TYR A 173 -7.61 -13.67 8.54
C TYR A 173 -6.85 -12.50 7.97
N TYR A 174 -7.28 -11.29 8.30
CA TYR A 174 -6.56 -10.09 7.90
C TYR A 174 -6.27 -9.18 9.09
N SER A 175 -5.22 -8.38 8.96
CA SER A 175 -4.95 -7.21 9.80
C SER A 175 -4.45 -6.05 8.94
N LEU A 176 -4.72 -4.83 9.38
CA LEU A 176 -4.28 -3.61 8.73
C LEU A 176 -3.33 -2.85 9.64
N ALA A 177 -2.27 -2.32 9.08
CA ALA A 177 -1.38 -1.40 9.78
C ALA A 177 -1.05 -0.21 8.87
N ALA A 178 -0.94 0.98 9.46
CA ALA A 178 -0.73 2.23 8.73
C ALA A 178 0.50 2.96 9.21
N TRP A 179 1.19 3.63 8.30
CA TRP A 179 2.38 4.46 8.54
C TRP A 179 2.32 5.76 7.74
N ASP A 180 2.97 6.80 8.25
CA ASP A 180 3.22 8.02 7.48
C ASP A 180 4.43 7.87 6.52
N ALA A 181 4.77 8.96 5.82
CA ALA A 181 5.92 8.99 4.91
C ALA A 181 7.28 8.81 5.61
N GLU A 182 7.39 9.11 6.89
CA GLU A 182 8.57 8.88 7.71
C GLU A 182 8.61 7.48 8.33
N CYS A 183 7.65 6.63 8.01
CA CYS A 183 7.45 5.28 8.57
C CYS A 183 7.13 5.27 10.07
N LEU A 184 6.51 6.32 10.56
CA LEU A 184 5.95 6.34 11.91
C LEU A 184 4.55 5.72 11.87
N ARG A 185 4.30 4.80 12.80
CA ARG A 185 3.02 4.09 12.86
C ARG A 185 1.88 5.04 13.18
N LEU A 186 0.81 4.94 12.39
CA LEU A 186 -0.43 5.69 12.58
C LEU A 186 -1.50 4.79 13.24
N PRO A 187 -2.18 5.26 14.30
CA PRO A 187 -3.39 4.60 14.79
C PRO A 187 -4.41 4.48 13.66
N LEU A 188 -4.92 3.26 13.44
CA LEU A 188 -5.93 2.98 12.43
C LEU A 188 -7.23 2.57 13.13
N ARG A 189 -8.33 3.23 12.77
CA ARG A 189 -9.66 2.98 13.29
C ARG A 189 -10.61 2.65 12.15
N MET A 190 -11.64 1.85 12.45
CA MET A 190 -12.71 1.54 11.52
C MET A 190 -13.92 2.44 11.79
N ASN A 191 -14.50 2.99 10.75
CA ASN A 191 -15.77 3.72 10.84
C ASN A 191 -16.92 2.77 10.50
N HIS A 192 -17.58 2.28 11.51
CA HIS A 192 -18.78 1.43 11.38
C HIS A 192 -19.99 2.34 11.14
N SER A 193 -20.19 2.75 9.87
CA SER A 193 -21.38 3.52 9.44
C SER A 193 -22.38 2.63 8.72
#